data_7a9682ef924af062a7651eb5531d3055
#
_entry.id   7a9682ef924af062a7651eb5531d3055
#
_cell.length_a   1.000
_cell.length_b   1.000
_cell.length_c   1.000
_cell.angle_alpha   90.00
_cell.angle_beta   90.00
_cell.angle_gamma   90.00
#
_symmetry.space_group_name_H-M   'P 1'
#
loop_
_entity.id
_entity.type
_entity.pdbx_description
1 polymer ?
#
loop_
_entity_poly.entity_id
_entity_poly.type
_entity_poly.pdbx_seq_one_letter_code
_entity_poly.pdbx_strand_id
1 'polypeptide(L)'
;MLFGDFDEANCLHIEKLDLYNRDLSSHGIKSVEFVLYRPERSKLLFVEAKTSLSTREKKGWFDSEITKISQKFMDSLQLACGIWLRGHNSRTKLPANYANFFRKGVQIVFILVIKRRRVDLLHIADAIKTRLLKEHKLWNFSVLVLNEELARNKNLVVKNKP
;
A
#
# COMPACT_ATOMS: atom_id res chain seq x y z
N MET A 1 5.54 14.72 -2.27
CA MET A 1 6.34 13.51 -2.55
C MET A 1 5.93 13.04 -3.93
N LEU A 2 6.87 12.82 -4.84
CA LEU A 2 6.61 12.29 -6.17
C LEU A 2 7.07 10.83 -6.18
N PHE A 3 6.14 9.92 -6.45
CA PHE A 3 6.49 8.53 -6.71
C PHE A 3 7.18 8.39 -8.07
N GLY A 4 7.95 7.32 -8.23
CA GLY A 4 8.59 7.00 -9.50
C GLY A 4 7.59 6.69 -10.61
N ASP A 5 8.07 6.74 -11.83
CA ASP A 5 7.31 6.27 -12.99
C ASP A 5 7.44 4.75 -13.02
N PHE A 6 6.34 4.05 -12.77
CA PHE A 6 6.32 2.59 -12.76
C PHE A 6 5.71 2.07 -14.05
N ASP A 7 6.20 0.92 -14.50
CA ASP A 7 5.60 0.21 -15.62
C ASP A 7 4.11 -0.08 -15.34
N GLU A 8 3.24 0.46 -16.19
CA GLU A 8 1.79 0.30 -16.07
C GLU A 8 1.35 -1.18 -16.10
N ALA A 9 2.15 -2.05 -16.71
CA ALA A 9 1.89 -3.50 -16.71
C ALA A 9 1.98 -4.12 -15.31
N ASN A 10 2.67 -3.46 -14.38
CA ASN A 10 2.95 -3.94 -13.03
C ASN A 10 2.34 -3.06 -11.93
N CYS A 11 1.73 -1.92 -12.25
CA CYS A 11 1.25 -0.95 -11.28
C CYS A 11 -0.28 -0.80 -11.34
N LEU A 12 -0.94 -1.07 -10.22
CA LEU A 12 -2.39 -0.91 -10.06
C LEU A 12 -2.69 0.31 -9.19
N HIS A 13 -3.39 1.28 -9.75
CA HIS A 13 -3.99 2.40 -9.02
C HIS A 13 -5.45 2.09 -8.72
N ILE A 14 -5.74 1.69 -7.49
CA ILE A 14 -7.09 1.29 -7.07
C ILE A 14 -8.10 2.42 -7.28
N GLU A 15 -7.72 3.66 -6.96
CA GLU A 15 -8.56 4.84 -7.10
C GLU A 15 -8.93 5.17 -8.57
N LYS A 16 -8.21 4.60 -9.54
CA LYS A 16 -8.52 4.73 -10.97
C LYS A 16 -9.44 3.65 -11.50
N LEU A 17 -9.80 2.66 -10.68
CA LEU A 17 -10.70 1.59 -11.07
C LEU A 17 -12.17 2.05 -11.05
N ASP A 18 -12.90 1.78 -12.11
CA ASP A 18 -14.34 2.10 -12.19
C ASP A 18 -15.14 1.44 -11.07
N LEU A 19 -14.80 0.19 -10.73
CA LEU A 19 -15.40 -0.55 -9.63
C LEU A 19 -15.24 0.20 -8.29
N TYR A 20 -14.05 0.74 -8.03
CA TYR A 20 -13.79 1.48 -6.80
C TYR A 20 -14.61 2.78 -6.74
N ASN A 21 -14.62 3.54 -7.83
CA ASN A 21 -15.27 4.84 -7.87
C ASN A 21 -16.80 4.76 -7.84
N ARG A 22 -17.39 3.76 -8.49
CA ARG A 22 -18.85 3.63 -8.59
C ARG A 22 -19.46 2.99 -7.36
N ASP A 23 -18.84 1.91 -6.87
CA ASP A 23 -19.52 1.01 -5.93
C ASP A 23 -18.89 0.99 -4.53
N LEU A 24 -17.58 1.23 -4.41
CA LEU A 24 -16.85 0.92 -3.17
C LEU A 24 -16.42 2.15 -2.37
N SER A 25 -16.08 3.25 -3.02
CA SER A 25 -15.60 4.46 -2.32
C SER A 25 -16.69 5.05 -1.41
N SER A 26 -17.95 5.01 -1.83
CA SER A 26 -19.12 5.47 -1.04
C SER A 26 -19.40 4.59 0.19
N HIS A 27 -18.96 3.33 0.21
CA HIS A 27 -19.12 2.40 1.33
C HIS A 27 -17.96 2.45 2.34
N GLY A 28 -17.12 3.49 2.27
CA GLY A 28 -16.06 3.71 3.24
C GLY A 28 -14.81 2.84 3.04
N ILE A 29 -14.73 2.07 1.95
CA ILE A 29 -13.53 1.32 1.57
C ILE A 29 -12.40 2.30 1.26
N LYS A 30 -11.25 2.07 1.88
CA LYS A 30 -10.06 2.91 1.72
C LYS A 30 -9.08 2.26 0.75
N SER A 31 -8.29 3.07 0.04
CA SER A 31 -7.23 2.56 -0.81
C SER A 31 -5.88 3.15 -0.47
N VAL A 32 -4.83 2.38 -0.75
CA VAL A 32 -3.46 2.86 -0.78
C VAL A 32 -3.21 3.64 -2.07
N GLU A 33 -2.10 4.37 -2.15
CA GLU A 33 -1.74 5.17 -3.34
C GLU A 33 -1.64 4.28 -4.59
N PHE A 34 -0.97 3.13 -4.48
CA PHE A 34 -0.87 2.15 -5.55
C PHE A 34 -0.42 0.78 -5.04
N VAL A 35 -0.62 -0.24 -5.89
CA VAL A 35 -0.10 -1.60 -5.71
C VAL A 35 0.89 -1.89 -6.82
N LEU A 36 2.13 -2.27 -6.49
CA LEU A 36 3.21 -2.50 -7.43
C LEU A 36 3.72 -3.93 -7.36
N TYR A 37 3.64 -4.64 -8.46
CA TYR A 37 4.26 -5.95 -8.61
C TYR A 37 5.70 -5.83 -9.09
N ARG A 38 6.63 -6.48 -8.40
CA ARG A 38 8.05 -6.58 -8.79
C ARG A 38 8.38 -8.02 -9.13
N PRO A 39 8.26 -8.41 -10.40
CA PRO A 39 8.45 -9.80 -10.84
C PRO A 39 9.85 -10.34 -10.52
N GLU A 40 10.89 -9.53 -10.67
CA GLU A 40 12.28 -9.88 -10.40
C GLU A 40 12.57 -10.24 -8.94
N ARG A 41 11.69 -9.84 -8.04
CA ARG A 41 11.79 -10.10 -6.60
C ARG A 41 10.62 -10.92 -6.05
N SER A 42 9.69 -11.32 -6.90
CA SER A 42 8.44 -11.97 -6.53
C SER A 42 7.73 -11.24 -5.36
N LYS A 43 7.60 -9.90 -5.46
CA LYS A 43 7.00 -9.06 -4.42
C LYS A 43 5.84 -8.27 -4.94
N LEU A 44 4.77 -8.22 -4.13
CA LEU A 44 3.62 -7.36 -4.32
C LEU A 44 3.62 -6.29 -3.22
N LEU A 45 3.86 -5.03 -3.61
CA LEU A 45 4.01 -3.89 -2.72
C LEU A 45 2.71 -3.10 -2.68
N PHE A 46 2.12 -2.93 -1.51
CA PHE A 46 1.02 -1.99 -1.26
C PHE A 46 1.63 -0.74 -0.65
N VAL A 47 1.56 0.38 -1.36
CA VAL A 47 2.29 1.61 -1.00
C VAL A 47 1.32 2.72 -0.62
N GLU A 48 1.45 3.19 0.61
CA GLU A 48 0.73 4.35 1.16
C GLU A 48 1.72 5.48 1.45
N ALA A 49 1.28 6.74 1.29
CA ALA A 49 2.07 7.92 1.59
C ALA A 49 1.43 8.82 2.65
N LYS A 50 2.27 9.36 3.51
CA LYS A 50 1.88 10.38 4.49
C LYS A 50 2.90 11.52 4.49
N THR A 51 2.40 12.75 4.60
CA THR A 51 3.27 13.91 4.75
C THR A 51 3.98 13.92 6.09
N SER A 52 3.26 13.59 7.15
CA SER A 52 3.78 13.47 8.51
C SER A 52 2.94 12.48 9.31
N LEU A 53 3.57 11.89 10.30
CA LEU A 53 2.91 11.09 11.32
C LEU A 53 3.61 11.45 12.64
N SER A 54 2.92 12.15 13.52
CA SER A 54 3.47 12.57 14.80
C SER A 54 3.07 11.58 15.90
N THR A 55 4.06 11.11 16.65
CA THR A 55 3.84 10.30 17.86
C THR A 55 3.54 11.16 19.09
N ARG A 56 3.72 12.50 18.99
CA ARG A 56 3.64 13.45 20.10
C ARG A 56 2.36 14.30 20.14
N GLU A 57 1.42 14.04 19.22
CA GLU A 57 0.16 14.77 19.19
C GLU A 57 -0.85 14.22 20.21
N LYS A 58 -2.04 14.84 20.28
CA LYS A 58 -3.09 14.54 21.26
C LYS A 58 -3.27 13.04 21.51
N LYS A 59 -3.45 12.65 22.77
CA LYS A 59 -3.73 11.28 23.19
C LYS A 59 -4.79 10.63 22.30
N GLY A 60 -4.46 9.49 21.70
CA GLY A 60 -5.35 8.76 20.79
C GLY A 60 -5.23 9.13 19.31
N TRP A 61 -4.57 10.24 18.95
CA TRP A 61 -4.40 10.62 17.56
C TRP A 61 -3.51 9.62 16.79
N PHE A 62 -2.39 9.23 17.41
CA PHE A 62 -1.49 8.23 16.82
C PHE A 62 -2.20 6.91 16.52
N ASP A 63 -2.94 6.38 17.51
CA ASP A 63 -3.70 5.13 17.34
C ASP A 63 -4.77 5.23 16.25
N SER A 64 -5.44 6.39 16.15
CA SER A 64 -6.39 6.66 15.08
C SER A 64 -5.73 6.64 13.70
N GLU A 65 -4.56 7.27 13.54
CA GLU A 65 -3.84 7.27 12.27
C GLU A 65 -3.31 5.88 11.91
N ILE A 66 -2.76 5.13 12.87
CA ILE A 66 -2.35 3.72 12.66
C ILE A 66 -3.54 2.88 12.23
N THR A 67 -4.70 3.07 12.85
CA THR A 67 -5.93 2.36 12.47
C THR A 67 -6.32 2.66 11.02
N LYS A 68 -6.33 3.94 10.61
CA LYS A 68 -6.66 4.35 9.24
C LYS A 68 -5.68 3.78 8.20
N ILE A 69 -4.38 3.79 8.51
CA ILE A 69 -3.35 3.24 7.64
C ILE A 69 -3.51 1.73 7.51
N SER A 70 -3.71 1.04 8.63
CA SER A 70 -3.95 -0.40 8.66
C SER A 70 -5.18 -0.79 7.86
N GLN A 71 -6.27 -0.01 7.97
CA GLN A 71 -7.49 -0.20 7.19
C GLN A 71 -7.22 -0.05 5.69
N LYS A 72 -6.49 0.99 5.27
CA LYS A 72 -6.12 1.17 3.86
C LYS A 72 -5.38 -0.04 3.28
N PHE A 73 -4.43 -0.59 4.02
CA PHE A 73 -3.69 -1.77 3.58
C PHE A 73 -4.61 -2.99 3.42
N MET A 74 -5.47 -3.25 4.39
CA MET A 74 -6.36 -4.40 4.36
C MET A 74 -7.45 -4.27 3.31
N ASP A 75 -8.10 -3.12 3.20
CA ASP A 75 -9.11 -2.87 2.18
C ASP A 75 -8.51 -3.02 0.77
N SER A 76 -7.29 -2.49 0.56
CA SER A 76 -6.60 -2.61 -0.73
C SER A 76 -6.21 -4.06 -1.06
N LEU A 77 -5.74 -4.82 -0.07
CA LEU A 77 -5.42 -6.24 -0.26
C LEU A 77 -6.67 -7.05 -0.58
N GLN A 78 -7.74 -6.86 0.18
CA GLN A 78 -9.02 -7.56 -0.04
C GLN A 78 -9.60 -7.22 -1.41
N LEU A 79 -9.57 -5.94 -1.79
CA LEU A 79 -10.08 -5.50 -3.08
C LEU A 79 -9.25 -6.08 -4.24
N ALA A 80 -7.93 -5.95 -4.19
CA ALA A 80 -7.06 -6.52 -5.21
C ALA A 80 -7.23 -8.05 -5.32
N CYS A 81 -7.27 -8.76 -4.20
CA CYS A 81 -7.50 -10.20 -4.18
C CYS A 81 -8.90 -10.57 -4.70
N GLY A 82 -9.94 -9.83 -4.31
CA GLY A 82 -11.31 -10.04 -4.75
C GLY A 82 -11.48 -9.87 -6.26
N ILE A 83 -10.84 -8.87 -6.84
CA ILE A 83 -10.81 -8.66 -8.30
C ILE A 83 -10.06 -9.81 -8.99
N TRP A 84 -8.93 -10.26 -8.43
CA TRP A 84 -8.15 -11.37 -8.96
C TRP A 84 -8.94 -12.68 -8.96
N LEU A 85 -9.64 -12.99 -7.86
CA LEU A 85 -10.43 -14.23 -7.71
C LEU A 85 -11.67 -14.26 -8.62
N ARG A 86 -12.33 -13.11 -8.83
CA ARG A 86 -13.53 -13.03 -9.67
C ARG A 86 -13.23 -13.01 -11.17
N GLY A 87 -11.95 -12.89 -11.52
CA GLY A 87 -11.57 -12.67 -12.90
C GLY A 87 -11.88 -11.25 -13.37
N HIS A 88 -11.50 -10.98 -14.59
CA HIS A 88 -11.58 -9.69 -15.22
C HIS A 88 -13.03 -9.32 -15.58
N ASN A 89 -13.56 -8.25 -15.02
CA ASN A 89 -14.73 -7.62 -15.60
C ASN A 89 -14.25 -6.65 -16.70
N SER A 90 -14.73 -6.80 -17.93
CA SER A 90 -14.25 -6.12 -19.16
C SER A 90 -14.24 -4.58 -19.10
N ARG A 91 -14.76 -3.99 -18.02
CA ARG A 91 -14.80 -2.53 -17.80
C ARG A 91 -13.65 -1.99 -16.94
N THR A 92 -12.81 -2.84 -16.38
CA THR A 92 -11.73 -2.41 -15.49
C THR A 92 -10.39 -2.56 -16.18
N LYS A 93 -9.68 -1.46 -16.41
CA LYS A 93 -8.29 -1.50 -16.89
C LYS A 93 -7.38 -2.04 -15.77
N LEU A 94 -7.07 -3.33 -15.85
CA LEU A 94 -6.09 -3.95 -14.96
C LEU A 94 -4.71 -3.94 -15.60
N PRO A 95 -3.62 -3.92 -14.80
CA PRO A 95 -2.27 -4.09 -15.30
C PRO A 95 -2.12 -5.39 -16.10
N ALA A 96 -1.33 -5.40 -17.17
CA ALA A 96 -1.15 -6.58 -18.00
C ALA A 96 -0.66 -7.80 -17.20
N ASN A 97 0.18 -7.58 -16.18
CA ASN A 97 0.71 -8.63 -15.32
C ASN A 97 -0.16 -8.91 -14.08
N TYR A 98 -1.39 -8.42 -14.02
CA TYR A 98 -2.26 -8.56 -12.86
C TYR A 98 -2.50 -10.01 -12.44
N ALA A 99 -2.61 -10.93 -13.39
CA ALA A 99 -2.75 -12.36 -13.13
C ALA A 99 -1.61 -12.96 -12.27
N ASN A 100 -0.45 -12.31 -12.27
CA ASN A 100 0.73 -12.74 -11.52
C ASN A 100 0.78 -12.17 -10.09
N PHE A 101 -0.07 -11.21 -9.72
CA PHE A 101 -0.01 -10.50 -8.43
C PHE A 101 -0.16 -11.46 -7.23
N PHE A 102 -1.00 -12.48 -7.36
CA PHE A 102 -1.27 -13.44 -6.29
C PHE A 102 -0.80 -14.86 -6.62
N ARG A 103 0.21 -14.98 -7.48
CA ARG A 103 0.83 -16.29 -7.76
C ARG A 103 1.50 -16.86 -6.50
N LYS A 104 1.54 -18.18 -6.43
CA LYS A 104 2.28 -18.89 -5.37
C LYS A 104 3.73 -18.41 -5.32
N GLY A 105 4.20 -18.07 -4.12
CA GLY A 105 5.56 -17.58 -3.88
C GLY A 105 5.71 -16.05 -3.94
N VAL A 106 4.66 -15.30 -4.29
CA VAL A 106 4.69 -13.83 -4.21
C VAL A 106 4.58 -13.40 -2.75
N GLN A 107 5.54 -12.58 -2.31
CA GLN A 107 5.56 -12.01 -0.97
C GLN A 107 4.80 -10.68 -0.96
N ILE A 108 3.80 -10.55 -0.08
CA ILE A 108 3.06 -9.30 0.15
C ILE A 108 3.87 -8.41 1.09
N VAL A 109 4.03 -7.12 0.72
CA VAL A 109 4.72 -6.12 1.52
C VAL A 109 3.88 -4.86 1.61
N PHE A 110 3.51 -4.46 2.82
CA PHE A 110 2.91 -3.16 3.10
C PHE A 110 4.00 -2.13 3.34
N ILE A 111 3.96 -1.02 2.60
CA ILE A 111 4.95 0.04 2.66
C ILE A 111 4.27 1.36 2.98
N LEU A 112 4.63 1.95 4.11
CA LEU A 112 4.26 3.31 4.45
C LEU A 112 5.47 4.23 4.21
N VAL A 113 5.30 5.24 3.36
CA VAL A 113 6.32 6.26 3.10
C VAL A 113 5.92 7.55 3.80
N ILE A 114 6.81 8.07 4.68
CA ILE A 114 6.59 9.31 5.41
C ILE A 114 7.56 10.36 4.93
N LYS A 115 7.08 11.52 4.49
CA LYS A 115 7.92 12.60 3.95
C LYS A 115 8.85 13.19 5.01
N ARG A 116 8.43 13.28 6.27
CA ARG A 116 9.21 13.86 7.37
C ARG A 116 10.43 13.01 7.71
N ARG A 117 11.60 13.64 7.87
CA ARG A 117 12.88 12.96 8.14
C ARG A 117 13.03 12.43 9.58
N ARG A 118 12.41 13.09 10.58
CA ARG A 118 12.56 12.76 12.01
C ARG A 118 11.28 12.08 12.52
N VAL A 119 11.18 10.80 12.26
CA VAL A 119 10.05 9.97 12.74
C VAL A 119 10.64 8.64 13.21
N ASP A 120 10.11 8.11 14.28
CA ASP A 120 10.45 6.76 14.73
C ASP A 120 9.78 5.72 13.83
N LEU A 121 10.49 5.34 12.77
CA LEU A 121 9.99 4.43 11.75
C LEU A 121 9.73 3.03 12.31
N LEU A 122 10.54 2.56 13.26
CA LEU A 122 10.40 1.25 13.88
C LEU A 122 9.15 1.18 14.74
N HIS A 123 8.94 2.17 15.58
CA HIS A 123 7.75 2.26 16.42
C HIS A 123 6.45 2.25 15.58
N ILE A 124 6.42 2.97 14.47
CA ILE A 124 5.27 2.99 13.56
C ILE A 124 5.07 1.61 12.91
N ALA A 125 6.16 0.98 12.45
CA ALA A 125 6.08 -0.34 11.84
C ALA A 125 5.51 -1.39 12.82
N ASP A 126 5.98 -1.36 14.07
CA ASP A 126 5.52 -2.26 15.11
C ASP A 126 4.05 -1.99 15.51
N ALA A 127 3.64 -0.73 15.55
CA ALA A 127 2.23 -0.37 15.80
C ALA A 127 1.30 -0.91 14.69
N ILE A 128 1.69 -0.79 13.40
CA ILE A 128 0.93 -1.37 12.28
C ILE A 128 0.89 -2.90 12.38
N LYS A 129 2.03 -3.56 12.64
CA LYS A 129 2.08 -5.03 12.80
C LYS A 129 1.21 -5.51 13.94
N THR A 130 1.25 -4.82 15.08
CA THR A 130 0.42 -5.14 16.26
C THR A 130 -1.06 -5.01 15.92
N ARG A 131 -1.45 -3.95 15.23
CA ARG A 131 -2.83 -3.72 14.80
C ARG A 131 -3.32 -4.81 13.85
N LEU A 132 -2.46 -5.31 12.97
CA LEU A 132 -2.75 -6.30 11.94
C LEU A 132 -2.23 -7.72 12.30
N LEU A 133 -2.12 -8.05 13.58
CA LEU A 133 -1.50 -9.31 14.01
C LEU A 133 -2.23 -10.55 13.48
N LYS A 134 -3.58 -10.54 13.44
CA LYS A 134 -4.39 -11.65 12.94
C LYS A 134 -4.22 -11.81 11.43
N GLU A 135 -4.31 -10.70 10.73
CA GLU A 135 -4.17 -10.63 9.27
C GLU A 135 -2.75 -11.00 8.85
N HIS A 136 -1.74 -10.59 9.63
CA HIS A 136 -0.35 -10.98 9.39
C HIS A 136 -0.17 -12.50 9.48
N LYS A 137 -0.78 -13.16 10.46
CA LYS A 137 -0.73 -14.64 10.56
C LYS A 137 -1.42 -15.33 9.40
N LEU A 138 -2.47 -14.74 8.84
CA LEU A 138 -3.21 -15.31 7.72
C LEU A 138 -2.49 -15.09 6.38
N TRP A 139 -2.02 -13.87 6.12
CA TRP A 139 -1.49 -13.45 4.83
C TRP A 139 0.05 -13.48 4.74
N ASN A 140 0.73 -13.62 5.86
CA ASN A 140 2.20 -13.65 5.96
C ASN A 140 2.88 -12.46 5.23
N PHE A 141 2.36 -11.25 5.39
CA PHE A 141 2.93 -10.05 4.81
C PHE A 141 4.06 -9.46 5.65
N SER A 142 4.88 -8.62 5.05
CA SER A 142 5.84 -7.77 5.76
C SER A 142 5.34 -6.33 5.82
N VAL A 143 5.73 -5.58 6.86
CA VAL A 143 5.47 -4.14 7.00
C VAL A 143 6.80 -3.40 6.99
N LEU A 144 6.93 -2.41 6.12
CA LEU A 144 8.05 -1.50 6.03
C LEU A 144 7.56 -0.06 6.19
N VAL A 145 8.20 0.69 7.07
CA VAL A 145 7.99 2.14 7.18
C VAL A 145 9.27 2.83 6.75
N LEU A 146 9.17 3.71 5.77
CA LEU A 146 10.29 4.37 5.13
C LEU A 146 10.13 5.88 5.23
N ASN A 147 11.23 6.60 5.42
CA ASN A 147 11.26 8.01 5.09
C ASN A 147 11.49 8.21 3.58
N GLU A 148 11.41 9.45 3.10
CA GLU A 148 11.55 9.75 1.67
C GLU A 148 12.91 9.32 1.12
N GLU A 149 14.00 9.41 1.91
CA GLU A 149 15.35 9.00 1.51
C GLU A 149 15.45 7.48 1.32
N LEU A 150 14.96 6.69 2.30
CA LEU A 150 14.92 5.24 2.21
C LEU A 150 14.01 4.75 1.07
N ALA A 151 12.88 5.44 0.85
CA ALA A 151 11.98 5.13 -0.26
C ALA A 151 12.63 5.40 -1.62
N ARG A 152 13.46 6.45 -1.72
CA ARG A 152 14.24 6.76 -2.90
C ARG A 152 15.28 5.67 -3.19
N ASN A 153 16.00 5.20 -2.18
CA ASN A 153 16.98 4.11 -2.31
C ASN A 153 16.32 2.78 -2.74
N LYS A 154 15.01 2.64 -2.55
CA LYS A 154 14.22 1.49 -3.03
C LYS A 154 13.51 1.75 -4.38
N ASN A 155 13.82 2.85 -5.06
CA ASN A 155 13.21 3.27 -6.31
C ASN A 155 11.67 3.38 -6.24
N LEU A 156 11.15 3.85 -5.09
CA LEU A 156 9.72 4.13 -4.90
C LEU A 156 9.40 5.61 -5.10
N VAL A 157 10.35 6.49 -4.81
CA VAL A 157 10.18 7.95 -4.89
C VAL A 157 11.30 8.54 -5.74
N VAL A 158 10.97 9.49 -6.59
CA VAL A 158 11.95 10.27 -7.39
C VAL A 158 12.27 11.60 -6.72
N LYS A 159 13.42 12.19 -7.07
CA LYS A 159 13.73 13.56 -6.68
C LYS A 159 12.77 14.50 -7.40
N ASN A 160 12.15 15.44 -6.68
CA ASN A 160 11.57 16.59 -7.35
C ASN A 160 12.70 17.25 -8.16
N LYS A 161 12.53 17.33 -9.47
CA LYS A 161 13.37 18.27 -10.24
C LYS A 161 13.08 19.67 -9.69
N PRO A 162 14.14 20.47 -9.45
CA PRO A 162 13.97 21.86 -9.02
C PRO A 162 13.19 22.67 -10.04
#